data_adff5855158f791c6a11a634bc280c57
#
_entry.id   adff5855158f791c6a11a634bc280c57
#
_cell.length_a   1.000
_cell.length_b   1.000
_cell.length_c   1.000
_cell.angle_alpha   90.00
_cell.angle_beta   90.00
_cell.angle_gamma   90.00
#
_symmetry.space_group_name_H-M   'P 1'
#
loop_
_entity.id
_entity.type
_entity.pdbx_description
1 polymer ?
#
loop_
_entity_poly.entity_id
_entity_poly.type
_entity_poly.pdbx_seq_one_letter_code
_entity_poly.pdbx_strand_id
1 'polypeptide(L)'
;MIKEALPHIYELIEKYKPKSFGEIGSHEGLTARLLCHKILEYHPRLTYVGYDAYEEVPKIEHNGKSTPNQIKLVKRLNWLQRKFKHFKYELIVGYTNQTLITPRKFGIVYVDGGHSYETVKHDYSMIKDSKIIIFDDYNLGGVKKAVDEIGKGYQMEFNTERGKNKKWVIIN
;
A
#
# COMPACT_ATOMS: atom_id res chain seq x y z
N MET A 1 0.56 12.05 1.40
CA MET A 1 1.76 11.50 0.73
C MET A 1 2.56 10.77 1.80
N ILE A 2 3.12 9.62 1.48
CA ILE A 2 3.81 8.71 2.42
C ILE A 2 5.07 9.29 3.11
N LYS A 3 5.61 10.42 2.65
CA LYS A 3 6.94 10.91 3.04
C LYS A 3 7.16 11.07 4.55
N GLU A 4 6.16 11.58 5.25
CA GLU A 4 6.25 11.86 6.69
C GLU A 4 6.31 10.58 7.54
N ALA A 5 5.74 9.51 7.02
CA ALA A 5 5.70 8.22 7.71
C ALA A 5 6.83 7.27 7.27
N LEU A 6 7.57 7.61 6.22
CA LEU A 6 8.68 6.77 5.74
C LEU A 6 9.67 6.36 6.84
N PRO A 7 10.10 7.24 7.77
CA PRO A 7 11.02 6.84 8.83
C PRO A 7 10.50 5.64 9.62
N HIS A 8 9.25 5.68 10.06
CA HIS A 8 8.66 4.59 10.85
C HIS A 8 8.45 3.31 10.03
N ILE A 9 8.05 3.44 8.76
CA ILE A 9 7.94 2.26 7.88
C ILE A 9 9.32 1.65 7.64
N TYR A 10 10.35 2.46 7.53
CA TYR A 10 11.73 1.99 7.37
C TYR A 10 12.23 1.25 8.61
N GLU A 11 11.89 1.72 9.82
CA GLU A 11 12.16 1.00 11.07
C GLU A 11 11.48 -0.38 11.09
N LEU A 12 10.22 -0.46 10.64
CA LEU A 12 9.53 -1.75 10.51
C LEU A 12 10.18 -2.67 9.48
N ILE A 13 10.57 -2.12 8.32
CA ILE A 13 11.28 -2.88 7.28
C ILE A 13 12.62 -3.41 7.82
N GLU A 14 13.37 -2.58 8.53
CA GLU A 14 14.64 -2.96 9.14
C GLU A 14 14.48 -4.04 10.20
N LYS A 15 13.48 -3.88 11.08
CA LYS A 15 13.18 -4.85 12.14
C LYS A 15 12.71 -6.20 11.60
N TYR A 16 11.79 -6.19 10.63
CA TYR A 16 11.10 -7.41 10.18
C TYR A 16 11.65 -8.01 8.88
N LYS A 17 12.43 -7.26 8.13
CA LYS A 17 13.08 -7.66 6.86
C LYS A 17 12.13 -8.44 5.94
N PRO A 18 11.00 -7.83 5.50
CA PRO A 18 10.00 -8.51 4.69
C PRO A 18 10.58 -8.98 3.34
N LYS A 19 10.12 -10.13 2.84
CA LYS A 19 10.53 -10.70 1.54
C LYS A 19 9.48 -10.52 0.45
N SER A 20 8.29 -10.02 0.82
CA SER A 20 7.20 -9.70 -0.08
C SER A 20 6.51 -8.43 0.35
N PHE A 21 6.08 -7.64 -0.63
CA PHE A 21 5.36 -6.40 -0.43
C PHE A 21 4.10 -6.37 -1.29
N GLY A 22 2.94 -6.18 -0.65
CA GLY A 22 1.65 -5.94 -1.29
C GLY A 22 1.28 -4.47 -1.20
N GLU A 23 0.68 -3.91 -2.25
CA GLU A 23 0.15 -2.55 -2.25
C GLU A 23 -1.24 -2.54 -2.87
N ILE A 24 -2.21 -2.02 -2.15
CA ILE A 24 -3.57 -1.79 -2.64
C ILE A 24 -3.71 -0.28 -2.86
N GLY A 25 -3.94 0.13 -4.12
CA GLY A 25 -3.87 1.52 -4.53
C GLY A 25 -2.46 1.94 -4.96
N SER A 26 -1.92 1.27 -5.98
CA SER A 26 -0.53 1.48 -6.43
C SER A 26 -0.31 2.83 -7.13
N HIS A 27 -1.36 3.43 -7.68
CA HIS A 27 -1.35 4.73 -8.36
C HIS A 27 -0.18 4.87 -9.36
N GLU A 28 0.67 5.86 -9.17
CA GLU A 28 1.88 6.08 -10.00
C GLU A 28 3.12 5.35 -9.46
N GLY A 29 3.01 4.59 -8.37
CA GLY A 29 4.07 3.76 -7.80
C GLY A 29 5.18 4.51 -7.06
N LEU A 30 4.88 5.65 -6.44
CA LEU A 30 5.86 6.34 -5.62
C LEU A 30 6.16 5.54 -4.35
N THR A 31 5.11 5.08 -3.65
CA THR A 31 5.21 4.21 -2.48
C THR A 31 5.90 2.90 -2.83
N ALA A 32 5.45 2.23 -3.93
CA ALA A 32 6.09 1.03 -4.45
C ALA A 32 7.61 1.21 -4.60
N ARG A 33 8.04 2.27 -5.28
CA ARG A 33 9.46 2.51 -5.51
C ARG A 33 10.24 2.70 -4.20
N LEU A 34 9.71 3.51 -3.28
CA LEU A 34 10.40 3.85 -2.03
C LEU A 34 10.51 2.62 -1.11
N LEU A 35 9.41 1.91 -0.89
CA LEU A 35 9.40 0.76 0.02
C LEU A 35 10.11 -0.45 -0.58
N CYS A 36 9.92 -0.76 -1.87
CA CYS A 36 10.67 -1.83 -2.52
C CYS A 36 12.18 -1.57 -2.49
N HIS A 37 12.61 -0.32 -2.76
CA HIS A 37 14.03 0.02 -2.69
C HIS A 37 14.58 -0.22 -1.29
N LYS A 38 13.86 0.25 -0.25
CA LYS A 38 14.27 0.06 1.14
C LYS A 38 14.32 -1.42 1.56
N ILE A 39 13.33 -2.21 1.16
CA ILE A 39 13.33 -3.67 1.44
C ILE A 39 14.52 -4.36 0.76
N LEU A 40 14.85 -3.97 -0.48
CA LEU A 40 15.93 -4.55 -1.26
C LEU A 40 17.34 -4.24 -0.70
N GLU A 41 17.48 -3.26 0.20
CA GLU A 41 18.71 -3.04 0.97
C GLU A 41 19.01 -4.20 1.93
N TYR A 42 17.95 -4.86 2.45
CA TYR A 42 18.06 -5.97 3.41
C TYR A 42 17.86 -7.34 2.75
N HIS A 43 17.08 -7.40 1.69
CA HIS A 43 16.77 -8.63 0.96
C HIS A 43 16.96 -8.44 -0.53
N PRO A 44 17.96 -9.11 -1.15
CA PRO A 44 18.18 -9.03 -2.60
C PRO A 44 17.04 -9.66 -3.42
N ARG A 45 16.17 -10.45 -2.78
CA ARG A 45 15.00 -11.09 -3.41
C ARG A 45 13.73 -10.51 -2.81
N LEU A 46 12.95 -9.81 -3.62
CA LEU A 46 11.67 -9.24 -3.25
C LEU A 46 10.65 -9.52 -4.34
N THR A 47 9.46 -9.95 -3.95
CA THR A 47 8.28 -9.96 -4.81
C THR A 47 7.35 -8.83 -4.38
N TYR A 48 7.02 -7.95 -5.31
CA TYR A 48 6.02 -6.90 -5.16
C TYR A 48 4.76 -7.26 -5.92
N VAL A 49 3.59 -7.04 -5.32
CA VAL A 49 2.28 -7.18 -5.97
C VAL A 49 1.50 -5.90 -5.76
N GLY A 50 1.16 -5.21 -6.85
CA GLY A 50 0.36 -3.99 -6.81
C GLY A 50 -1.04 -4.22 -7.38
N TYR A 51 -2.06 -3.73 -6.66
CA TYR A 51 -3.45 -3.73 -7.08
C TYR A 51 -3.91 -2.29 -7.31
N ASP A 52 -4.54 -2.02 -8.45
CA ASP A 52 -5.12 -0.71 -8.74
C ASP A 52 -6.14 -0.82 -9.87
N ALA A 53 -7.22 -0.08 -9.78
CA ALA A 53 -8.24 -0.01 -10.84
C ALA A 53 -7.83 0.91 -12.00
N TYR A 54 -6.84 1.80 -11.78
CA TYR A 54 -6.31 2.74 -12.78
C TYR A 54 -7.41 3.53 -13.52
N GLU A 55 -7.47 3.37 -14.85
CA GLU A 55 -8.40 4.10 -15.73
C GLU A 55 -9.85 3.61 -15.62
N GLU A 56 -10.10 2.47 -14.96
CA GLU A 56 -11.45 1.96 -14.70
C GLU A 56 -12.20 2.78 -13.65
N VAL A 57 -11.47 3.59 -12.85
CA VAL A 57 -12.09 4.46 -11.83
C VAL A 57 -12.62 5.72 -12.50
N PRO A 58 -13.93 6.05 -12.38
CA PRO A 58 -14.48 7.29 -12.89
C PRO A 58 -13.74 8.51 -12.32
N LYS A 59 -13.49 9.53 -13.15
CA LYS A 59 -12.77 10.75 -12.73
C LYS A 59 -13.38 11.46 -11.52
N ILE A 60 -14.69 11.31 -11.31
CA ILE A 60 -15.43 11.87 -10.17
C ILE A 60 -14.94 11.27 -8.84
N GLU A 61 -14.57 9.99 -8.80
CA GLU A 61 -14.11 9.31 -7.58
C GLU A 61 -12.69 9.71 -7.18
N HIS A 62 -11.92 10.32 -8.10
CA HIS A 62 -10.56 10.78 -7.81
C HIS A 62 -10.47 12.11 -7.03
N ASN A 63 -11.60 12.75 -6.68
CA ASN A 63 -11.61 14.03 -5.94
C ASN A 63 -10.64 15.08 -6.53
N GLY A 64 -10.55 15.15 -7.86
CA GLY A 64 -9.65 16.08 -8.56
C GLY A 64 -8.16 15.69 -8.52
N LYS A 65 -7.81 14.51 -8.01
CA LYS A 65 -6.45 13.96 -8.13
C LYS A 65 -6.18 13.52 -9.59
N SER A 66 -4.91 13.51 -9.99
CA SER A 66 -4.51 12.99 -11.29
C SER A 66 -4.94 11.53 -11.46
N THR A 67 -5.45 11.18 -12.64
CA THR A 67 -5.74 9.77 -12.97
C THR A 67 -4.50 8.92 -12.72
N PRO A 68 -4.64 7.77 -12.04
CA PRO A 68 -3.53 6.85 -11.80
C PRO A 68 -2.82 6.52 -13.12
N ASN A 69 -1.49 6.54 -13.11
CA ASN A 69 -0.70 6.33 -14.32
C ASN A 69 0.16 5.07 -14.19
N GLN A 70 -0.38 3.96 -14.68
CA GLN A 70 0.31 2.66 -14.69
C GLN A 70 1.66 2.72 -15.41
N ILE A 71 1.79 3.53 -16.46
CA ILE A 71 3.06 3.66 -17.19
C ILE A 71 4.17 4.21 -16.30
N LYS A 72 3.86 5.17 -15.42
CA LYS A 72 4.83 5.70 -14.46
C LYS A 72 5.23 4.64 -13.43
N LEU A 73 4.28 3.87 -12.92
CA LEU A 73 4.54 2.75 -12.03
C LEU A 73 5.48 1.73 -12.70
N VAL A 74 5.15 1.27 -13.91
CA VAL A 74 5.98 0.30 -14.65
C VAL A 74 7.40 0.83 -14.87
N LYS A 75 7.57 2.11 -15.23
CA LYS A 75 8.90 2.72 -15.38
C LYS A 75 9.70 2.66 -14.07
N ARG A 76 9.07 2.91 -12.91
CA ARG A 76 9.70 2.86 -11.59
C ARG A 76 10.09 1.43 -11.19
N LEU A 77 9.22 0.46 -11.45
CA LEU A 77 9.49 -0.96 -11.17
C LEU A 77 10.57 -1.54 -12.08
N ASN A 78 10.57 -1.20 -13.36
CA ASN A 78 11.62 -1.61 -14.30
C ASN A 78 12.99 -1.01 -13.93
N TRP A 79 13.02 0.21 -13.36
CA TRP A 79 14.25 0.77 -12.82
C TRP A 79 14.77 -0.09 -11.65
N LEU A 80 13.89 -0.53 -10.74
CA LEU A 80 14.26 -1.44 -9.65
C LEU A 80 14.75 -2.80 -10.18
N GLN A 81 14.10 -3.38 -11.19
CA GLN A 81 14.53 -4.66 -11.79
C GLN A 81 15.92 -4.58 -12.42
N ARG A 82 16.24 -3.44 -13.05
CA ARG A 82 17.60 -3.24 -13.61
C ARG A 82 18.65 -3.15 -12.52
N LYS A 83 18.31 -2.55 -11.37
CA LYS A 83 19.23 -2.38 -10.24
C LYS A 83 19.36 -3.65 -9.38
N PHE A 84 18.29 -4.41 -9.24
CA PHE A 84 18.20 -5.57 -8.34
C PHE A 84 17.74 -6.82 -9.11
N LYS A 85 18.68 -7.68 -9.45
CA LYS A 85 18.49 -8.86 -10.34
C LYS A 85 17.36 -9.82 -9.91
N HIS A 86 17.08 -9.92 -8.62
CA HIS A 86 16.06 -10.85 -8.08
C HIS A 86 14.79 -10.15 -7.61
N PHE A 87 14.60 -8.88 -7.97
CA PHE A 87 13.34 -8.18 -7.80
C PHE A 87 12.33 -8.64 -8.86
N LYS A 88 11.15 -9.03 -8.39
CA LYS A 88 10.01 -9.40 -9.24
C LYS A 88 8.80 -8.56 -8.88
N TYR A 89 7.95 -8.27 -9.86
CA TYR A 89 6.69 -7.61 -9.60
C TYR A 89 5.55 -8.20 -10.43
N GLU A 90 4.35 -8.08 -9.91
CA GLU A 90 3.07 -8.38 -10.53
C GLU A 90 2.17 -7.15 -10.37
N LEU A 91 1.46 -6.75 -11.43
CA LEU A 91 0.48 -5.68 -11.39
C LEU A 91 -0.88 -6.24 -11.77
N ILE A 92 -1.85 -6.06 -10.90
CA ILE A 92 -3.21 -6.58 -11.05
C ILE A 92 -4.13 -5.38 -11.22
N VAL A 93 -4.72 -5.27 -12.40
CA VAL A 93 -5.61 -4.16 -12.79
C VAL A 93 -7.05 -4.54 -12.49
N GLY A 94 -7.78 -3.65 -11.83
CA GLY A 94 -9.19 -3.80 -11.50
C GLY A 94 -9.48 -3.54 -10.02
N TYR A 95 -10.76 -3.47 -9.67
CA TYR A 95 -11.21 -3.32 -8.29
C TYR A 95 -10.85 -4.55 -7.46
N THR A 96 -10.43 -4.37 -6.21
CA THR A 96 -10.00 -5.47 -5.34
C THR A 96 -11.09 -6.49 -5.06
N ASN A 97 -12.36 -6.09 -5.01
CA ASN A 97 -13.48 -7.03 -4.88
C ASN A 97 -13.65 -7.98 -6.07
N GLN A 98 -12.99 -7.71 -7.20
CA GLN A 98 -12.98 -8.55 -8.41
C GLN A 98 -11.65 -9.27 -8.61
N THR A 99 -10.56 -8.70 -8.13
CA THR A 99 -9.19 -9.15 -8.46
C THR A 99 -8.47 -9.76 -7.26
N LEU A 100 -8.75 -9.32 -6.04
CA LEU A 100 -8.22 -9.89 -4.79
C LEU A 100 -9.28 -10.81 -4.16
N ILE A 101 -9.61 -11.90 -4.86
CA ILE A 101 -10.69 -12.82 -4.49
C ILE A 101 -10.22 -14.05 -3.71
N THR A 102 -8.91 -14.21 -3.54
CA THR A 102 -8.30 -15.28 -2.73
C THR A 102 -7.37 -14.68 -1.70
N PRO A 103 -7.34 -15.22 -0.46
CA PRO A 103 -6.44 -14.72 0.57
C PRO A 103 -4.99 -14.72 0.12
N ARG A 104 -4.29 -13.62 0.38
CA ARG A 104 -2.87 -13.43 0.11
C ARG A 104 -2.13 -13.08 1.40
N LYS A 105 -0.91 -13.58 1.53
CA LYS A 105 -0.04 -13.30 2.67
C LYS A 105 1.23 -12.60 2.21
N PHE A 106 1.51 -11.44 2.80
CA PHE A 106 2.69 -10.64 2.51
C PHE A 106 3.55 -10.44 3.77
N GLY A 107 4.80 -10.12 3.57
CA GLY A 107 5.67 -9.64 4.66
C GLY A 107 5.25 -8.25 5.14
N ILE A 108 4.84 -7.38 4.21
CA ILE A 108 4.28 -6.06 4.48
C ILE A 108 3.22 -5.74 3.41
N VAL A 109 2.12 -5.11 3.81
CA VAL A 109 1.08 -4.59 2.91
C VAL A 109 0.80 -3.14 3.23
N TYR A 110 0.70 -2.31 2.21
CA TYR A 110 0.26 -0.93 2.30
C TYR A 110 -1.11 -0.78 1.62
N VAL A 111 -2.11 -0.29 2.35
CA VAL A 111 -3.48 -0.16 1.90
C VAL A 111 -3.82 1.33 1.77
N ASP A 112 -3.88 1.81 0.54
CA ASP A 112 -4.21 3.19 0.14
C ASP A 112 -5.13 3.17 -1.09
N GLY A 113 -6.10 2.24 -1.09
CA GLY A 113 -7.05 2.02 -2.17
C GLY A 113 -8.40 2.68 -1.93
N GLY A 114 -9.50 1.92 -2.08
CA GLY A 114 -10.84 2.41 -1.83
C GLY A 114 -11.09 2.74 -0.36
N HIS A 115 -11.80 3.84 -0.08
CA HIS A 115 -12.00 4.35 1.28
C HIS A 115 -13.39 4.01 1.87
N SER A 116 -14.22 3.23 1.15
CA SER A 116 -15.50 2.77 1.71
C SER A 116 -15.26 1.72 2.79
N TYR A 117 -16.16 1.64 3.76
CA TYR A 117 -16.11 0.63 4.81
C TYR A 117 -16.05 -0.79 4.23
N GLU A 118 -16.88 -1.07 3.23
CA GLU A 118 -17.00 -2.38 2.58
C GLU A 118 -15.69 -2.77 1.86
N THR A 119 -15.09 -1.83 1.14
CA THR A 119 -13.82 -2.06 0.44
C THR A 119 -12.71 -2.39 1.43
N VAL A 120 -12.54 -1.58 2.48
CA VAL A 120 -11.50 -1.80 3.50
C VAL A 120 -11.69 -3.12 4.23
N LYS A 121 -12.95 -3.50 4.56
CA LYS A 121 -13.25 -4.80 5.19
C LYS A 121 -12.94 -5.96 4.26
N HIS A 122 -13.29 -5.85 2.98
CA HIS A 122 -12.95 -6.84 1.96
C HIS A 122 -11.42 -7.00 1.87
N ASP A 123 -10.71 -5.91 1.63
CA ASP A 123 -9.25 -5.92 1.47
C ASP A 123 -8.58 -6.54 2.69
N TYR A 124 -8.96 -6.11 3.90
CA TYR A 124 -8.44 -6.70 5.13
C TYR A 124 -8.69 -8.21 5.22
N SER A 125 -9.91 -8.67 4.87
CA SER A 125 -10.24 -10.10 4.95
C SER A 125 -9.33 -10.97 4.08
N MET A 126 -8.85 -10.41 2.97
CA MET A 126 -7.97 -11.08 2.01
C MET A 126 -6.48 -11.03 2.39
N ILE A 127 -6.06 -10.05 3.20
CA ILE A 127 -4.64 -9.85 3.54
C ILE A 127 -4.34 -10.02 5.04
N LYS A 128 -5.32 -10.36 5.87
CA LYS A 128 -5.23 -10.38 7.35
C LYS A 128 -4.12 -11.23 7.93
N ASP A 129 -3.66 -12.24 7.18
CA ASP A 129 -2.56 -13.12 7.58
C ASP A 129 -1.18 -12.57 7.22
N SER A 130 -1.11 -11.36 6.67
CA SER A 130 0.15 -10.67 6.40
C SER A 130 0.82 -10.25 7.71
N LYS A 131 2.17 -10.16 7.68
CA LYS A 131 2.93 -9.89 8.91
C LYS A 131 2.79 -8.45 9.40
N ILE A 132 2.71 -7.49 8.47
CA ILE A 132 2.50 -6.08 8.76
C ILE A 132 1.49 -5.54 7.75
N ILE A 133 0.44 -4.89 8.24
CA ILE A 133 -0.57 -4.24 7.40
C ILE A 133 -0.63 -2.77 7.82
N ILE A 134 -0.46 -1.86 6.85
CA ILE A 134 -0.48 -0.42 7.06
C ILE A 134 -1.68 0.14 6.30
N PHE A 135 -2.61 0.77 7.02
CA PHE A 135 -3.72 1.50 6.42
C PHE A 135 -3.41 2.99 6.36
N ASP A 136 -3.44 3.58 5.17
CA ASP A 136 -3.41 5.03 4.99
C ASP A 136 -4.82 5.62 5.23
N ASP A 137 -4.87 6.93 5.33
CA ASP A 137 -6.12 7.70 5.40
C ASP A 137 -7.11 7.25 6.51
N TYR A 138 -6.61 6.78 7.66
CA TYR A 138 -7.43 6.34 8.81
C TYR A 138 -8.37 7.46 9.33
N ASN A 139 -8.12 8.72 8.98
CA ASN A 139 -9.02 9.84 9.29
C ASN A 139 -10.30 9.87 8.44
N LEU A 140 -10.40 9.07 7.38
CA LEU A 140 -11.61 8.94 6.56
C LEU A 140 -12.61 7.98 7.23
N GLY A 141 -13.89 8.39 7.30
CA GLY A 141 -14.91 7.70 8.08
C GLY A 141 -15.08 6.21 7.77
N GLY A 142 -15.03 5.82 6.50
CA GLY A 142 -15.13 4.41 6.08
C GLY A 142 -13.91 3.60 6.51
N VAL A 143 -12.70 4.13 6.29
CA VAL A 143 -11.45 3.51 6.71
C VAL A 143 -11.42 3.40 8.23
N LYS A 144 -11.69 4.51 8.94
CA LYS A 144 -11.73 4.54 10.41
C LYS A 144 -12.66 3.47 10.97
N LYS A 145 -13.91 3.44 10.51
CA LYS A 145 -14.90 2.47 10.98
C LYS A 145 -14.43 1.03 10.79
N ALA A 146 -13.94 0.69 9.61
CA ALA A 146 -13.48 -0.66 9.31
C ALA A 146 -12.27 -1.07 10.17
N VAL A 147 -11.29 -0.17 10.34
CA VAL A 147 -10.08 -0.44 11.12
C VAL A 147 -10.37 -0.50 12.62
N ASP A 148 -11.26 0.35 13.15
CA ASP A 148 -11.70 0.29 14.56
C ASP A 148 -12.35 -1.07 14.88
N GLU A 149 -13.13 -1.63 13.96
CA GLU A 149 -13.73 -2.96 14.14
C GLU A 149 -12.71 -4.12 14.07
N ILE A 150 -11.57 -3.94 13.41
CA ILE A 150 -10.48 -4.90 13.44
C ILE A 150 -9.90 -5.00 14.85
N GLY A 151 -9.91 -3.89 15.60
CA GLY A 151 -9.56 -3.84 17.02
C GLY A 151 -8.11 -4.18 17.34
N LYS A 152 -7.22 -4.19 16.36
CA LYS A 152 -5.80 -4.55 16.48
C LYS A 152 -4.94 -3.43 15.89
N GLY A 153 -3.74 -3.29 16.42
CA GLY A 153 -2.77 -2.35 15.89
C GLY A 153 -2.61 -1.09 16.72
N TYR A 154 -1.72 -0.21 16.28
CA TYR A 154 -1.46 1.08 16.89
C TYR A 154 -1.62 2.18 15.84
N GLN A 155 -2.12 3.33 16.30
CA GLN A 155 -2.31 4.50 15.47
C GLN A 155 -1.04 5.34 15.44
N MET A 156 -0.75 5.91 14.27
CA MET A 156 0.31 6.89 14.09
C MET A 156 -0.28 8.16 13.47
N GLU A 157 0.03 9.31 14.03
CA GLU A 157 -0.38 10.60 13.51
C GLU A 157 0.82 11.34 12.95
N PHE A 158 0.65 11.92 11.77
CA PHE A 158 1.67 12.72 11.11
C PHE A 158 1.11 14.07 10.69
N ASN A 159 1.84 15.12 11.01
CA ASN A 159 1.58 16.44 10.44
C ASN A 159 2.24 16.51 9.08
N THR A 160 1.44 16.67 8.03
CA THR A 160 1.98 16.90 6.70
C THR A 160 2.53 18.32 6.57
N GLU A 161 3.49 18.56 5.68
CA GLU A 161 4.01 19.89 5.34
C GLU A 161 2.90 20.91 4.98
N ARG A 162 1.69 20.44 4.65
CA ARG A 162 0.51 21.24 4.33
C ARG A 162 -0.45 21.43 5.53
N GLY A 163 -0.02 21.11 6.76
CA GLY A 163 -0.82 21.25 7.98
C GLY A 163 -2.02 20.30 8.10
N LYS A 164 -2.08 19.25 7.27
CA LYS A 164 -3.13 18.22 7.37
C LYS A 164 -2.63 17.08 8.23
N ASN A 165 -3.33 16.77 9.31
CA ASN A 165 -3.09 15.55 10.07
C ASN A 165 -3.47 14.34 9.21
N LYS A 166 -2.50 13.47 8.93
CA LYS A 166 -2.73 12.13 8.41
C LYS A 166 -2.60 11.14 9.55
N LYS A 167 -3.54 10.19 9.59
CA LYS A 167 -3.53 9.12 10.58
C LYS A 167 -3.41 7.79 9.84
N TRP A 168 -2.56 6.94 10.38
CA TRP A 168 -2.33 5.60 9.90
C TRP A 168 -2.56 4.61 11.02
N VAL A 169 -2.93 3.39 10.65
CA VAL A 169 -2.97 2.27 11.60
C VAL A 169 -2.06 1.17 11.08
N ILE A 170 -1.22 0.67 11.96
CA ILE A 170 -0.32 -0.44 11.67
C ILE A 170 -0.78 -1.64 12.50
N ILE A 171 -1.13 -2.73 11.83
CA ILE A 171 -1.44 -4.03 12.41
C ILE A 171 -0.22 -4.93 12.23
N ASN A 172 0.24 -5.51 13.33
CA ASN A 172 1.48 -6.27 13.41
C ASN A 172 1.23 -7.65 14.02
#